data_d1f299662bed5ce29664952a76168817
#
_entry.id   d1f299662bed5ce29664952a76168817
#
_cell.length_a   1.000
_cell.length_b   1.000
_cell.length_c   1.000
_cell.angle_alpha   90.00
_cell.angle_beta   90.00
_cell.angle_gamma   90.00
#
_symmetry.space_group_name_H-M   'P 1'
#
loop_
_entity.id
_entity.type
_entity.pdbx_description
1 polymer ?
#
loop_
_entity_poly.entity_id
_entity_poly.type
_entity_poly.pdbx_seq_one_letter_code
_entity_poly.pdbx_strand_id
1 'polypeptide(L)'
;LVGSEMCIRDSLSAIRARHRRGEVPSRPVRFILFADEEGSGDLGSTWMGQNHPEVFDGVTEAISEVGGFSLPTPSGKRAYVVQSAEKGLWWFRMKTTGLAGHGSMHNPNNAVTRLAAAVNRIASHQWPDLRHPVQEEFLARAAELWNLTIDRDNVERSLAPLGPLALMAGSGCTNMVTPTVLDAGYKANVIPSRATAELDARFIPGHEDEMIATIKELAGEGIEFETISTNPSVEAPWRGPAVDAITRALQAEDDGAVVLPFLNPAGTDGKGFGELPNGRHIDCYGCTPLRLPEGFEFLSLFHGVDERVPLDALQFGARVVDRVLGES
;
A
#
# COMPACT_ATOMS: atom_id res chain seq x y z
N LEU A 1 8.47 -16.11 -2.09
CA LEU A 1 8.42 -15.54 -3.46
C LEU A 1 6.98 -15.13 -3.82
N VAL A 2 6.41 -14.27 -3.02
CA VAL A 2 5.08 -13.67 -3.22
C VAL A 2 5.29 -12.16 -3.16
N GLY A 3 5.01 -11.41 -4.21
CA GLY A 3 5.26 -9.98 -4.31
C GLY A 3 5.85 -9.63 -5.67
N SER A 4 6.84 -8.76 -5.70
CA SER A 4 7.50 -8.26 -6.92
C SER A 4 7.99 -9.37 -7.85
N GLU A 5 8.48 -10.51 -7.32
CA GLU A 5 9.02 -11.60 -8.13
C GLU A 5 7.99 -12.25 -9.06
N MET A 6 6.73 -12.33 -8.63
CA MET A 6 5.65 -12.85 -9.49
C MET A 6 5.40 -11.90 -10.65
N CYS A 7 5.30 -10.61 -10.38
CA CYS A 7 5.11 -9.56 -11.38
C CYS A 7 6.26 -9.56 -12.39
N ILE A 8 7.51 -9.61 -11.92
CA ILE A 8 8.72 -9.70 -12.74
C ILE A 8 8.67 -10.94 -13.63
N ARG A 9 8.41 -12.12 -13.05
CA ARG A 9 8.39 -13.38 -13.79
C ARG A 9 7.32 -13.41 -14.87
N ASP A 10 6.10 -12.99 -14.55
CA ASP A 10 4.98 -13.05 -15.47
C ASP A 10 5.15 -12.05 -16.62
N SER A 11 5.62 -10.83 -16.32
CA SER A 11 5.93 -9.81 -17.31
C SER A 11 7.04 -10.25 -18.25
N LEU A 12 8.16 -10.78 -17.72
CA LEU A 12 9.26 -11.31 -18.53
C LEU A 12 8.81 -12.49 -19.41
N SER A 13 7.96 -13.38 -18.85
CA SER A 13 7.44 -14.54 -19.59
C SER A 13 6.55 -14.09 -20.76
N ALA A 14 5.66 -13.13 -20.53
CA ALA A 14 4.77 -12.57 -21.54
C ALA A 14 5.55 -11.84 -22.65
N ILE A 15 6.49 -10.95 -22.28
CA ILE A 15 7.34 -10.23 -23.25
C ILE A 15 8.14 -11.21 -24.11
N ARG A 16 8.78 -12.22 -23.52
CA ARG A 16 9.55 -13.24 -24.25
C ARG A 16 8.67 -14.09 -25.17
N ALA A 17 7.47 -14.44 -24.71
CA ALA A 17 6.52 -15.20 -25.55
C ALA A 17 6.07 -14.39 -26.77
N ARG A 18 5.70 -13.12 -26.59
CA ARG A 18 5.35 -12.21 -27.69
C ARG A 18 6.50 -12.02 -28.67
N HIS A 19 7.70 -11.77 -28.17
CA HIS A 19 8.88 -11.64 -29.02
C HIS A 19 9.10 -12.90 -29.88
N ARG A 20 8.95 -14.11 -29.32
CA ARG A 20 9.09 -15.37 -30.08
C ARG A 20 8.00 -15.55 -31.16
N ARG A 21 6.79 -15.00 -30.93
CA ARG A 21 5.68 -15.01 -31.90
C ARG A 21 5.80 -13.90 -32.95
N GLY A 22 6.76 -12.98 -32.80
CA GLY A 22 6.90 -11.79 -33.64
C GLY A 22 5.80 -10.75 -33.44
N GLU A 23 5.13 -10.79 -32.30
CA GLU A 23 4.04 -9.87 -31.93
C GLU A 23 4.63 -8.60 -31.31
N VAL A 24 4.10 -7.45 -31.74
CA VAL A 24 4.44 -6.13 -31.19
C VAL A 24 3.24 -5.57 -30.46
N PRO A 25 3.40 -5.01 -29.25
CA PRO A 25 2.32 -4.31 -28.55
C PRO A 25 1.76 -3.17 -29.42
N SER A 26 0.47 -2.88 -29.27
CA SER A 26 -0.19 -1.77 -30.01
C SER A 26 0.28 -0.39 -29.54
N ARG A 27 0.75 -0.30 -28.30
CA ARG A 27 1.41 0.88 -27.71
C ARG A 27 2.86 0.53 -27.34
N PRO A 28 3.78 1.49 -27.35
CA PRO A 28 5.11 1.28 -26.80
C PRO A 28 5.02 0.87 -25.32
N VAL A 29 5.70 -0.22 -24.98
CA VAL A 29 5.79 -0.73 -23.61
C VAL A 29 7.21 -0.60 -23.12
N ARG A 30 7.38 -0.04 -21.92
CA ARG A 30 8.64 0.06 -21.22
C ARG A 30 8.61 -0.85 -20.01
N PHE A 31 9.55 -1.78 -19.93
CA PHE A 31 9.69 -2.68 -18.80
C PHE A 31 10.89 -2.24 -17.97
N ILE A 32 10.65 -1.89 -16.71
CA ILE A 32 11.67 -1.40 -15.79
C ILE A 32 11.70 -2.30 -14.57
N LEU A 33 12.88 -2.70 -14.14
CA LEU A 33 13.13 -3.42 -12.89
C LEU A 33 13.85 -2.48 -11.94
N PHE A 34 13.18 -2.12 -10.86
CA PHE A 34 13.76 -1.31 -9.83
C PHE A 34 14.47 -2.17 -8.79
N ALA A 35 15.49 -1.60 -8.15
CA ALA A 35 16.09 -2.15 -6.94
C ALA A 35 15.42 -1.53 -5.70
N ASP A 36 15.67 -2.11 -4.52
CA ASP A 36 15.35 -1.53 -3.23
C ASP A 36 13.85 -1.35 -2.92
N GLU A 37 12.96 -2.06 -3.63
CA GLU A 37 11.51 -1.95 -3.40
C GLU A 37 11.17 -2.30 -1.94
N GLU A 38 11.67 -3.43 -1.43
CA GLU A 38 11.46 -3.92 -0.06
C GLU A 38 12.16 -3.06 1.01
N GLY A 39 13.10 -2.20 0.61
CA GLY A 39 13.84 -1.33 1.53
C GLY A 39 13.21 0.03 1.77
N SER A 40 12.62 0.65 0.80
CA SER A 40 11.89 1.94 0.79
C SER A 40 11.74 2.51 -0.63
N GLY A 41 12.41 1.92 -1.62
CA GLY A 41 12.48 2.40 -2.99
C GLY A 41 13.41 3.62 -3.19
N ASP A 42 14.08 4.07 -2.14
CA ASP A 42 14.92 5.29 -2.16
C ASP A 42 16.11 5.19 -3.12
N LEU A 43 16.68 3.98 -3.28
CA LEU A 43 17.80 3.69 -4.19
C LEU A 43 17.33 3.14 -5.55
N GLY A 44 16.04 2.92 -5.72
CA GLY A 44 15.40 2.35 -6.89
C GLY A 44 14.47 3.32 -7.59
N SER A 45 13.17 3.12 -7.45
CA SER A 45 12.13 3.87 -8.16
C SER A 45 12.15 5.36 -7.84
N THR A 46 12.32 5.74 -6.58
CA THR A 46 12.41 7.14 -6.14
C THR A 46 13.65 7.82 -6.72
N TRP A 47 14.82 7.18 -6.63
CA TRP A 47 16.04 7.73 -7.21
C TRP A 47 15.93 7.89 -8.73
N MET A 48 15.36 6.90 -9.41
CA MET A 48 15.16 6.92 -10.86
C MET A 48 14.20 8.05 -11.25
N GLY A 49 13.07 8.18 -10.59
CA GLY A 49 12.10 9.24 -10.86
C GLY A 49 12.66 10.64 -10.65
N GLN A 50 13.47 10.84 -9.62
CA GLN A 50 14.08 12.14 -9.30
C GLN A 50 15.27 12.51 -10.18
N ASN A 51 16.15 11.55 -10.50
CA ASN A 51 17.42 11.82 -11.17
C ASN A 51 17.40 11.49 -12.67
N HIS A 52 16.49 10.62 -13.11
CA HIS A 52 16.36 10.15 -14.50
C HIS A 52 14.90 10.18 -14.99
N PRO A 53 14.16 11.31 -14.83
CA PRO A 53 12.76 11.40 -15.26
C PRO A 53 12.57 11.16 -16.76
N GLU A 54 13.62 11.29 -17.58
CA GLU A 54 13.61 10.98 -19.02
C GLU A 54 13.37 9.49 -19.30
N VAL A 55 13.67 8.61 -18.35
CA VAL A 55 13.36 7.16 -18.47
C VAL A 55 11.85 6.96 -18.61
N PHE A 56 11.06 7.87 -18.12
CA PHE A 56 9.59 7.81 -18.17
C PHE A 56 8.98 8.63 -19.33
N ASP A 57 9.80 9.15 -20.27
CA ASP A 57 9.28 9.96 -21.35
C ASP A 57 8.28 9.20 -22.22
N GLY A 58 7.09 9.79 -22.38
CA GLY A 58 5.96 9.19 -23.12
C GLY A 58 5.16 8.16 -22.32
N VAL A 59 5.55 7.82 -21.08
CA VAL A 59 4.76 6.96 -20.19
C VAL A 59 3.62 7.77 -19.59
N THR A 60 2.39 7.27 -19.71
CA THR A 60 1.17 7.86 -19.15
C THR A 60 0.53 6.99 -18.09
N GLU A 61 0.73 5.66 -18.19
CA GLU A 61 0.17 4.66 -17.30
C GLU A 61 1.24 3.63 -16.97
N ALA A 62 1.21 3.10 -15.76
CA ALA A 62 2.09 2.03 -15.30
C ALA A 62 1.29 0.94 -14.59
N ILE A 63 1.75 -0.30 -14.73
CA ILE A 63 1.23 -1.45 -13.98
C ILE A 63 2.38 -1.97 -13.12
N SER A 64 2.15 -2.01 -11.81
CA SER A 64 3.06 -2.50 -10.79
C SER A 64 2.47 -3.71 -10.06
N GLU A 65 3.09 -4.10 -8.98
CA GLU A 65 2.64 -5.15 -8.09
C GLU A 65 1.41 -4.72 -7.26
N VAL A 66 0.96 -5.58 -6.38
CA VAL A 66 -0.18 -5.48 -5.45
C VAL A 66 -1.54 -5.42 -6.16
N GLY A 67 -2.40 -6.37 -5.80
CA GLY A 67 -3.69 -6.59 -6.46
C GLY A 67 -3.61 -7.67 -7.53
N GLY A 68 -4.65 -7.79 -8.36
CA GLY A 68 -4.76 -8.81 -9.40
C GLY A 68 -5.13 -10.21 -8.90
N PHE A 69 -5.12 -10.48 -7.61
CA PHE A 69 -5.51 -11.79 -7.06
C PHE A 69 -7.03 -11.93 -6.94
N SER A 70 -7.48 -13.19 -7.10
CA SER A 70 -8.91 -13.51 -7.09
C SER A 70 -9.46 -13.75 -5.69
N LEU A 71 -10.72 -13.34 -5.51
CA LEU A 71 -11.54 -13.61 -4.33
C LEU A 71 -12.78 -14.37 -4.77
N PRO A 72 -13.18 -15.46 -4.07
CA PRO A 72 -14.42 -16.14 -4.36
C PRO A 72 -15.63 -15.28 -3.97
N THR A 73 -16.66 -15.27 -4.80
CA THR A 73 -17.92 -14.61 -4.47
C THR A 73 -19.03 -15.64 -4.22
N PRO A 74 -20.09 -15.29 -3.47
CA PRO A 74 -21.23 -16.20 -3.25
C PRO A 74 -21.93 -16.69 -4.52
N SER A 75 -21.80 -15.96 -5.63
CA SER A 75 -22.35 -16.35 -6.92
C SER A 75 -21.55 -17.42 -7.67
N GLY A 76 -20.39 -17.84 -7.12
CA GLY A 76 -19.45 -18.75 -7.78
C GLY A 76 -18.52 -18.07 -8.79
N LYS A 77 -18.69 -16.76 -9.04
CA LYS A 77 -17.76 -15.95 -9.82
C LYS A 77 -16.55 -15.55 -8.98
N ARG A 78 -15.55 -14.95 -9.61
CA ARG A 78 -14.39 -14.38 -8.91
C ARG A 78 -14.34 -12.88 -9.06
N ALA A 79 -14.02 -12.20 -7.98
CA ALA A 79 -13.64 -10.80 -7.99
C ALA A 79 -12.12 -10.67 -7.96
N TYR A 80 -11.60 -9.70 -8.71
CA TYR A 80 -10.18 -9.36 -8.76
C TYR A 80 -10.01 -7.92 -8.29
N VAL A 81 -9.16 -7.69 -7.30
CA VAL A 81 -8.86 -6.34 -6.84
C VAL A 81 -7.70 -5.78 -7.64
N VAL A 82 -7.83 -4.56 -8.14
CA VAL A 82 -6.77 -3.83 -8.84
C VAL A 82 -6.51 -2.54 -8.09
N GLN A 83 -5.28 -2.35 -7.64
CA GLN A 83 -4.90 -1.12 -6.96
C GLN A 83 -5.02 0.05 -7.93
N SER A 84 -5.71 1.10 -7.51
CA SER A 84 -5.77 2.39 -8.20
C SER A 84 -5.51 3.57 -7.26
N ALA A 85 -5.29 3.29 -5.98
CA ALA A 85 -4.81 4.27 -5.02
C ALA A 85 -3.94 3.59 -3.96
N GLU A 86 -3.07 4.37 -3.33
CA GLU A 86 -2.10 3.89 -2.35
C GLU A 86 -1.87 4.95 -1.29
N LYS A 87 -1.85 4.54 -0.01
CA LYS A 87 -1.56 5.46 1.08
C LYS A 87 -0.14 5.99 1.00
N GLY A 88 0.02 7.26 1.33
CA GLY A 88 1.33 7.82 1.60
C GLY A 88 1.90 7.35 2.93
N LEU A 89 3.16 7.61 3.13
CA LEU A 89 3.97 7.14 4.26
C LEU A 89 4.69 8.30 4.91
N TRP A 90 4.69 8.35 6.23
CA TRP A 90 5.60 9.16 7.02
C TRP A 90 6.08 8.37 8.24
N TRP A 91 7.31 7.87 8.17
CA TRP A 91 8.01 7.32 9.32
C TRP A 91 8.74 8.43 10.04
N PHE A 92 8.48 8.56 11.31
CA PHE A 92 9.06 9.64 12.08
C PHE A 92 9.45 9.18 13.49
N ARG A 93 10.43 9.89 14.03
CA ARG A 93 10.85 9.73 15.42
C ARG A 93 10.44 10.93 16.22
N MET A 94 9.77 10.69 17.34
CA MET A 94 9.56 11.65 18.40
C MET A 94 10.70 11.59 19.40
N LYS A 95 11.18 12.76 19.83
CA LYS A 95 12.23 12.92 20.82
C LYS A 95 11.76 13.87 21.90
N THR A 96 12.11 13.60 23.16
CA THR A 96 11.90 14.53 24.25
C THR A 96 13.05 14.45 25.25
N THR A 97 13.33 15.56 25.90
CA THR A 97 14.35 15.67 26.96
C THR A 97 13.72 16.08 28.27
N GLY A 98 14.33 15.75 29.38
CA GLY A 98 13.90 16.09 30.72
C GLY A 98 15.06 16.10 31.70
N LEU A 99 14.75 16.31 32.99
CA LEU A 99 15.74 16.28 34.04
C LEU A 99 16.08 14.81 34.40
N ALA A 100 17.36 14.47 34.34
CA ALA A 100 17.84 13.19 34.88
C ALA A 100 17.78 13.21 36.41
N GLY A 101 17.60 12.05 37.03
CA GLY A 101 17.55 11.99 38.48
C GLY A 101 17.41 10.59 39.06
N HIS A 102 17.31 10.53 40.38
CA HIS A 102 17.04 9.28 41.07
C HIS A 102 15.54 8.98 41.11
N GLY A 103 15.14 7.75 40.82
CA GLY A 103 13.73 7.34 40.66
C GLY A 103 12.85 7.53 41.90
N SER A 104 13.46 7.67 43.11
CA SER A 104 12.75 7.96 44.35
C SER A 104 12.44 9.45 44.60
N MET A 105 12.92 10.34 43.70
CA MET A 105 12.71 11.77 43.82
C MET A 105 11.61 12.24 42.89
N HIS A 106 10.80 13.20 43.35
CA HIS A 106 9.79 13.84 42.52
C HIS A 106 10.45 14.58 41.34
N ASN A 107 10.04 14.27 40.13
CA ASN A 107 10.57 14.88 38.91
C ASN A 107 9.42 15.35 38.01
N PRO A 108 9.08 16.65 38.02
CA PRO A 108 7.99 17.21 37.22
C PRO A 108 8.35 17.29 35.72
N ASN A 109 9.63 17.15 35.37
CA ASN A 109 10.11 17.22 34.00
C ASN A 109 10.73 15.89 33.56
N ASN A 110 9.96 14.81 33.62
CA ASN A 110 10.36 13.46 33.26
C ASN A 110 10.12 13.20 31.76
N ALA A 111 11.20 12.94 31.01
CA ALA A 111 11.14 12.67 29.58
C ALA A 111 10.28 11.43 29.24
N VAL A 112 10.36 10.37 30.04
CA VAL A 112 9.60 9.13 29.82
C VAL A 112 8.10 9.38 29.92
N THR A 113 7.65 10.07 30.97
CA THR A 113 6.24 10.37 31.19
C THR A 113 5.68 11.25 30.09
N ARG A 114 6.44 12.28 29.63
CA ARG A 114 6.00 13.17 28.54
C ARG A 114 5.87 12.39 27.23
N LEU A 115 6.85 11.58 26.88
CA LEU A 115 6.80 10.78 25.65
C LEU A 115 5.65 9.78 25.68
N ALA A 116 5.52 9.01 26.76
CA ALA A 116 4.44 8.03 26.90
C ALA A 116 3.04 8.65 26.76
N ALA A 117 2.85 9.85 27.33
CA ALA A 117 1.59 10.58 27.20
C ALA A 117 1.35 11.04 25.74
N ALA A 118 2.36 11.50 25.01
CA ALA A 118 2.27 11.87 23.61
C ALA A 118 1.94 10.67 22.73
N VAL A 119 2.70 9.57 22.88
CA VAL A 119 2.44 8.31 22.15
C VAL A 119 1.03 7.80 22.39
N ASN A 120 0.56 7.81 23.65
CA ASN A 120 -0.79 7.35 23.96
C ASN A 120 -1.87 8.22 23.32
N ARG A 121 -1.73 9.57 23.33
CA ARG A 121 -2.71 10.44 22.65
C ARG A 121 -2.78 10.17 21.17
N ILE A 122 -1.64 10.00 20.50
CA ILE A 122 -1.57 9.71 19.05
C ILE A 122 -2.15 8.32 18.77
N ALA A 123 -1.72 7.29 19.49
CA ALA A 123 -2.13 5.90 19.24
C ALA A 123 -3.62 5.63 19.55
N SER A 124 -4.22 6.40 20.47
CA SER A 124 -5.65 6.28 20.82
C SER A 124 -6.56 7.22 20.04
N HIS A 125 -5.98 8.07 19.16
CA HIS A 125 -6.78 8.98 18.35
C HIS A 125 -7.63 8.20 17.32
N GLN A 126 -8.92 8.56 17.27
CA GLN A 126 -9.85 7.97 16.31
C GLN A 126 -9.84 8.80 15.03
N TRP A 127 -9.17 8.29 14.01
CA TRP A 127 -9.11 8.93 12.70
C TRP A 127 -10.49 8.86 12.02
N PRO A 128 -10.96 9.96 11.41
CA PRO A 128 -12.25 9.97 10.74
C PRO A 128 -12.25 9.10 9.47
N ASP A 129 -13.43 8.64 9.08
CA ASP A 129 -13.67 8.02 7.77
C ASP A 129 -13.59 9.11 6.68
N LEU A 130 -12.58 9.01 5.83
CA LEU A 130 -12.25 10.02 4.82
C LEU A 130 -12.98 9.85 3.49
N ARG A 131 -13.72 8.74 3.30
CA ARG A 131 -14.56 8.47 2.13
C ARG A 131 -13.85 8.70 0.78
N HIS A 132 -12.63 8.19 0.67
CA HIS A 132 -11.88 8.29 -0.57
C HIS A 132 -12.65 7.61 -1.73
N PRO A 133 -12.74 8.22 -2.94
CA PRO A 133 -13.57 7.71 -4.04
C PRO A 133 -13.29 6.26 -4.43
N VAL A 134 -12.02 5.86 -4.49
CA VAL A 134 -11.60 4.46 -4.77
C VAL A 134 -12.14 3.51 -3.71
N GLN A 135 -12.08 3.90 -2.44
CA GLN A 135 -12.58 3.09 -1.34
C GLN A 135 -14.10 3.01 -1.32
N GLU A 136 -14.79 4.10 -1.62
CA GLU A 136 -16.27 4.12 -1.75
C GLU A 136 -16.73 3.17 -2.85
N GLU A 137 -16.09 3.21 -4.02
CA GLU A 137 -16.41 2.32 -5.14
C GLU A 137 -16.13 0.85 -4.78
N PHE A 138 -15.00 0.57 -4.11
CA PHE A 138 -14.71 -0.77 -3.60
C PHE A 138 -15.80 -1.26 -2.65
N LEU A 139 -16.17 -0.46 -1.64
CA LEU A 139 -17.18 -0.84 -0.65
C LEU A 139 -18.56 -1.06 -1.28
N ALA A 140 -18.95 -0.20 -2.23
CA ALA A 140 -20.23 -0.35 -2.93
C ALA A 140 -20.28 -1.66 -3.74
N ARG A 141 -19.24 -1.97 -4.50
CA ARG A 141 -19.15 -3.21 -5.27
C ARG A 141 -19.03 -4.45 -4.39
N ALA A 142 -18.25 -4.38 -3.30
CA ALA A 142 -18.15 -5.47 -2.34
C ALA A 142 -19.51 -5.76 -1.68
N ALA A 143 -20.24 -4.71 -1.28
CA ALA A 143 -21.60 -4.84 -0.74
C ALA A 143 -22.55 -5.57 -1.70
N GLU A 144 -22.51 -5.23 -2.98
CA GLU A 144 -23.32 -5.89 -4.01
C GLU A 144 -22.89 -7.35 -4.23
N LEU A 145 -21.60 -7.61 -4.44
CA LEU A 145 -21.08 -8.94 -4.81
C LEU A 145 -21.20 -9.97 -3.71
N TRP A 146 -21.03 -9.56 -2.44
CA TRP A 146 -21.14 -10.44 -1.28
C TRP A 146 -22.43 -10.28 -0.49
N ASN A 147 -23.38 -9.44 -0.99
CA ASN A 147 -24.64 -9.12 -0.33
C ASN A 147 -24.43 -8.65 1.12
N LEU A 148 -23.58 -7.65 1.30
CA LEU A 148 -23.20 -7.10 2.62
C LEU A 148 -23.93 -5.80 2.91
N THR A 149 -24.13 -5.53 4.21
CA THR A 149 -24.45 -4.20 4.71
C THR A 149 -23.20 -3.61 5.34
N ILE A 150 -22.73 -2.48 4.83
CA ILE A 150 -21.52 -1.83 5.32
C ILE A 150 -21.86 -0.94 6.52
N ASP A 151 -21.37 -1.33 7.69
CA ASP A 151 -21.34 -0.51 8.90
C ASP A 151 -20.09 0.36 8.85
N ARG A 152 -20.27 1.67 8.72
CA ARG A 152 -19.15 2.63 8.60
C ARG A 152 -18.34 2.77 9.89
N ASP A 153 -18.92 2.48 11.02
CA ASP A 153 -18.21 2.46 12.30
C ASP A 153 -17.37 1.19 12.47
N ASN A 154 -17.62 0.16 11.63
CA ASN A 154 -16.91 -1.11 11.70
C ASN A 154 -16.82 -1.78 10.32
N VAL A 155 -16.13 -1.11 9.40
CA VAL A 155 -16.00 -1.56 8.00
C VAL A 155 -15.30 -2.91 7.90
N GLU A 156 -14.23 -3.14 8.65
CA GLU A 156 -13.51 -4.40 8.67
C GLU A 156 -14.44 -5.59 9.01
N ARG A 157 -15.25 -5.43 10.06
CA ARG A 157 -16.23 -6.46 10.43
C ARG A 157 -17.27 -6.70 9.34
N SER A 158 -17.73 -5.63 8.69
CA SER A 158 -18.67 -5.74 7.57
C SER A 158 -18.09 -6.52 6.40
N LEU A 159 -16.77 -6.39 6.16
CA LEU A 159 -16.03 -7.06 5.10
C LEU A 159 -15.52 -8.46 5.51
N ALA A 160 -15.80 -8.97 6.70
CA ALA A 160 -15.32 -10.27 7.17
C ALA A 160 -15.49 -11.43 6.16
N PRO A 161 -16.57 -11.50 5.34
CA PRO A 161 -16.69 -12.52 4.29
C PRO A 161 -15.61 -12.48 3.20
N LEU A 162 -14.84 -11.39 3.08
CA LEU A 162 -13.70 -11.27 2.17
C LEU A 162 -12.41 -11.89 2.76
N GLY A 163 -12.49 -12.50 3.94
CA GLY A 163 -11.34 -13.10 4.61
C GLY A 163 -10.23 -12.09 4.94
N PRO A 164 -8.96 -12.44 4.76
CA PRO A 164 -7.84 -11.56 5.12
C PRO A 164 -7.84 -10.20 4.43
N LEU A 165 -8.48 -10.07 3.26
CA LEU A 165 -8.62 -8.77 2.58
C LEU A 165 -9.46 -7.77 3.39
N ALA A 166 -10.34 -8.22 4.28
CA ALA A 166 -11.17 -7.35 5.11
C ALA A 166 -10.34 -6.36 5.94
N LEU A 167 -9.23 -6.82 6.50
CA LEU A 167 -8.30 -5.99 7.29
C LEU A 167 -7.63 -4.92 6.41
N MET A 168 -7.11 -5.31 5.26
CA MET A 168 -6.47 -4.38 4.32
C MET A 168 -7.48 -3.35 3.79
N ALA A 169 -8.64 -3.81 3.34
CA ALA A 169 -9.69 -2.95 2.80
C ALA A 169 -10.30 -2.04 3.89
N GLY A 170 -10.50 -2.55 5.11
CA GLY A 170 -10.95 -1.73 6.24
C GLY A 170 -10.01 -0.57 6.55
N SER A 171 -8.70 -0.82 6.52
CA SER A 171 -7.70 0.22 6.74
C SER A 171 -7.65 1.28 5.63
N GLY A 172 -8.26 1.04 4.47
CA GLY A 172 -8.42 2.02 3.38
C GLY A 172 -9.39 3.17 3.69
N CYS A 173 -10.15 3.12 4.80
CA CYS A 173 -11.14 4.15 5.13
C CYS A 173 -10.57 5.33 5.92
N THR A 174 -9.50 5.15 6.67
CA THR A 174 -8.96 6.13 7.62
C THR A 174 -7.46 6.30 7.49
N ASN A 175 -6.92 7.42 7.97
CA ASN A 175 -5.50 7.51 8.26
C ASN A 175 -5.13 6.54 9.40
N MET A 176 -3.85 6.21 9.53
CA MET A 176 -3.35 5.30 10.57
C MET A 176 -2.02 5.78 11.11
N VAL A 177 -1.82 5.65 12.43
CA VAL A 177 -0.51 5.84 13.08
C VAL A 177 -0.25 4.70 14.04
N THR A 178 0.86 4.01 13.84
CA THR A 178 1.26 2.88 14.68
C THR A 178 2.60 3.16 15.33
N PRO A 179 2.68 3.23 16.68
CA PRO A 179 3.96 3.23 17.37
C PRO A 179 4.67 1.89 17.18
N THR A 180 5.93 1.91 16.76
CA THR A 180 6.72 0.71 16.43
C THR A 180 7.93 0.54 17.32
N VAL A 181 8.53 1.64 17.78
CA VAL A 181 9.68 1.61 18.69
C VAL A 181 9.44 2.57 19.86
N LEU A 182 9.82 2.14 21.05
CA LEU A 182 9.83 2.98 22.26
C LEU A 182 11.11 2.71 23.03
N ASP A 183 11.94 3.73 23.23
CA ASP A 183 13.22 3.61 23.93
C ASP A 183 13.40 4.70 24.98
N ALA A 184 13.66 4.29 26.24
CA ALA A 184 13.88 5.20 27.36
C ALA A 184 14.54 4.51 28.56
N GLY A 185 15.62 5.08 29.03
CA GLY A 185 16.30 4.66 30.25
C GLY A 185 17.10 3.35 30.11
N TYR A 186 17.82 3.01 31.16
CA TYR A 186 18.70 1.82 31.20
C TYR A 186 18.72 1.14 32.55
N LYS A 187 18.12 1.76 33.59
CA LYS A 187 18.14 1.24 34.96
C LYS A 187 16.91 1.69 35.74
N ALA A 188 16.29 0.80 36.48
CA ALA A 188 15.02 1.01 37.17
C ALA A 188 15.00 2.19 38.18
N ASN A 189 16.12 2.50 38.82
CA ASN A 189 16.20 3.58 39.80
C ASN A 189 16.78 4.89 39.25
N VAL A 190 16.90 5.04 37.92
CA VAL A 190 17.42 6.23 37.25
C VAL A 190 16.38 6.79 36.30
N ILE A 191 16.05 8.07 36.49
CA ILE A 191 15.21 8.82 35.55
C ILE A 191 16.11 9.28 34.40
N PRO A 192 15.85 8.85 33.13
CA PRO A 192 16.67 9.27 32.01
C PRO A 192 16.37 10.72 31.60
N SER A 193 17.38 11.39 31.05
CA SER A 193 17.25 12.74 30.49
C SER A 193 16.63 12.77 29.09
N ARG A 194 16.44 11.62 28.45
CA ARG A 194 15.96 11.50 27.06
C ARG A 194 15.07 10.28 26.90
N ALA A 195 14.06 10.42 26.04
CA ALA A 195 13.20 9.32 25.57
C ALA A 195 12.89 9.51 24.11
N THR A 196 12.74 8.43 23.35
CA THR A 196 12.42 8.43 21.91
C THR A 196 11.37 7.38 21.58
N ALA A 197 10.55 7.68 20.56
CA ALA A 197 9.60 6.73 19.96
C ALA A 197 9.64 6.86 18.45
N GLU A 198 9.47 5.75 17.72
CA GLU A 198 9.29 5.76 16.27
C GLU A 198 7.85 5.32 15.95
N LEU A 199 7.27 6.00 14.98
CA LEU A 199 5.90 5.76 14.56
C LEU A 199 5.83 5.65 13.02
N ASP A 200 4.97 4.74 12.56
CA ASP A 200 4.58 4.56 11.16
C ASP A 200 3.22 5.24 10.96
N ALA A 201 3.21 6.35 10.21
CA ALA A 201 2.00 7.04 9.80
C ALA A 201 1.69 6.73 8.34
N ARG A 202 0.42 6.39 8.06
CA ARG A 202 -0.11 6.10 6.74
C ARG A 202 -1.31 6.99 6.46
N PHE A 203 -1.24 7.81 5.41
CA PHE A 203 -2.28 8.76 5.07
C PHE A 203 -2.96 8.44 3.74
N ILE A 204 -4.25 8.69 3.69
CA ILE A 204 -5.07 8.59 2.48
C ILE A 204 -4.71 9.75 1.54
N PRO A 205 -4.71 9.54 0.22
CA PRO A 205 -4.42 10.60 -0.75
C PRO A 205 -5.16 11.90 -0.45
N GLY A 206 -4.44 13.03 -0.47
CA GLY A 206 -4.97 14.36 -0.19
C GLY A 206 -5.13 14.74 1.29
N HIS A 207 -4.79 13.86 2.25
CA HIS A 207 -4.94 14.10 3.70
C HIS A 207 -3.62 14.13 4.48
N GLU A 208 -2.48 14.29 3.78
CA GLU A 208 -1.15 14.29 4.40
C GLU A 208 -0.96 15.45 5.38
N ASP A 209 -1.15 16.68 4.92
CA ASP A 209 -0.91 17.89 5.73
C ASP A 209 -1.81 17.93 6.97
N GLU A 210 -3.09 17.57 6.81
CA GLU A 210 -4.06 17.50 7.91
C GLU A 210 -3.61 16.46 8.95
N MET A 211 -3.17 15.29 8.51
CA MET A 211 -2.70 14.23 9.39
C MET A 211 -1.46 14.66 10.17
N ILE A 212 -0.46 15.23 9.49
CA ILE A 212 0.78 15.72 10.11
C ILE A 212 0.47 16.79 11.15
N ALA A 213 -0.42 17.73 10.83
CA ALA A 213 -0.84 18.77 11.76
C ALA A 213 -1.51 18.18 13.02
N THR A 214 -2.43 17.24 12.84
CA THR A 214 -3.12 16.54 13.94
C THR A 214 -2.13 15.76 14.81
N ILE A 215 -1.17 15.05 14.23
CA ILE A 215 -0.14 14.33 14.99
C ILE A 215 0.68 15.30 15.86
N LYS A 216 1.10 16.44 15.29
CA LYS A 216 1.88 17.45 16.03
C LYS A 216 1.07 18.07 17.17
N GLU A 217 -0.22 18.34 16.96
CA GLU A 217 -1.13 18.84 17.99
C GLU A 217 -1.28 17.82 19.13
N LEU A 218 -1.56 16.55 18.79
CA LEU A 218 -1.72 15.46 19.75
C LEU A 218 -0.43 15.19 20.55
N ALA A 219 0.74 15.35 19.93
CA ALA A 219 2.02 15.18 20.62
C ALA A 219 2.18 16.20 21.75
N GLY A 220 1.73 17.45 21.54
CA GLY A 220 1.83 18.53 22.50
C GLY A 220 3.24 19.10 22.64
N GLU A 221 3.41 19.98 23.63
CA GLU A 221 4.68 20.71 23.82
C GLU A 221 5.84 19.80 24.29
N GLY A 222 7.05 20.18 23.90
CA GLY A 222 8.30 19.52 24.31
C GLY A 222 8.57 18.20 23.61
N ILE A 223 7.90 17.94 22.49
CA ILE A 223 8.20 16.83 21.57
C ILE A 223 8.84 17.40 20.30
N GLU A 224 10.00 16.90 19.97
CA GLU A 224 10.70 17.18 18.72
C GLU A 224 10.42 16.05 17.71
N PHE A 225 10.27 16.40 16.44
CA PHE A 225 10.04 15.46 15.35
C PHE A 225 11.24 15.38 14.43
N GLU A 226 11.61 14.17 14.07
CA GLU A 226 12.61 13.85 13.06
C GLU A 226 11.97 12.92 12.03
N THR A 227 11.92 13.32 10.77
CA THR A 227 11.49 12.43 9.69
C THR A 227 12.55 11.39 9.43
N ILE A 228 12.17 10.11 9.43
CA ILE A 228 13.02 8.97 9.08
C ILE A 228 12.86 8.71 7.57
N SER A 229 11.64 8.60 7.09
CA SER A 229 11.30 8.43 5.68
C SER A 229 9.92 9.02 5.38
N THR A 230 9.72 9.47 4.15
CA THR A 230 8.42 9.93 3.67
C THR A 230 8.27 9.58 2.20
N ASN A 231 7.10 9.06 1.84
CA ASN A 231 6.73 8.77 0.46
C ASN A 231 5.33 9.30 0.19
N PRO A 232 5.07 9.90 -0.99
CA PRO A 232 3.76 10.41 -1.33
C PRO A 232 2.71 9.30 -1.39
N SER A 233 1.45 9.68 -1.32
CA SER A 233 0.35 8.82 -1.76
C SER A 233 0.32 8.74 -3.28
N VAL A 234 -0.30 7.68 -3.82
CA VAL A 234 -0.52 7.51 -5.25
C VAL A 234 -2.00 7.38 -5.50
N GLU A 235 -2.49 8.01 -6.56
CA GLU A 235 -3.88 7.89 -7.01
C GLU A 235 -3.92 7.90 -8.53
N ALA A 236 -4.70 6.97 -9.10
CA ALA A 236 -4.98 6.87 -10.52
C ALA A 236 -6.50 6.76 -10.75
N PRO A 237 -7.04 7.31 -11.84
CA PRO A 237 -8.45 7.22 -12.15
C PRO A 237 -8.90 5.76 -12.32
N TRP A 238 -10.02 5.36 -11.72
CA TRP A 238 -10.62 4.03 -11.93
C TRP A 238 -11.32 3.98 -13.30
N ARG A 239 -10.59 4.33 -14.35
CA ARG A 239 -11.04 4.32 -15.76
C ARG A 239 -9.83 4.60 -16.66
N GLY A 240 -9.91 4.20 -17.90
CA GLY A 240 -8.87 4.49 -18.88
C GLY A 240 -8.29 3.22 -19.50
N PRO A 241 -7.37 3.38 -20.45
CA PRO A 241 -6.86 2.28 -21.27
C PRO A 241 -6.27 1.12 -20.45
N ALA A 242 -5.50 1.38 -19.40
CA ALA A 242 -4.89 0.33 -18.58
C ALA A 242 -5.97 -0.46 -17.80
N VAL A 243 -6.93 0.22 -17.13
CA VAL A 243 -8.01 -0.43 -16.39
C VAL A 243 -8.88 -1.27 -17.33
N ASP A 244 -9.18 -0.74 -18.52
CA ASP A 244 -9.98 -1.44 -19.53
C ASP A 244 -9.25 -2.68 -20.07
N ALA A 245 -7.94 -2.58 -20.34
CA ALA A 245 -7.12 -3.69 -20.80
C ALA A 245 -7.01 -4.79 -19.74
N ILE A 246 -6.74 -4.42 -18.49
CA ILE A 246 -6.70 -5.35 -17.35
C ILE A 246 -8.05 -6.06 -17.20
N THR A 247 -9.15 -5.31 -17.25
CA THR A 247 -10.51 -5.86 -17.08
C THR A 247 -10.82 -6.86 -18.19
N ARG A 248 -10.61 -6.49 -19.46
CA ARG A 248 -10.85 -7.40 -20.60
C ARG A 248 -9.96 -8.64 -20.54
N ALA A 249 -8.69 -8.47 -20.19
CA ALA A 249 -7.74 -9.58 -20.08
C ALA A 249 -8.15 -10.59 -18.99
N LEU A 250 -8.55 -10.10 -17.81
CA LEU A 250 -9.06 -10.95 -16.72
C LEU A 250 -10.35 -11.68 -17.12
N GLN A 251 -11.30 -10.98 -17.74
CA GLN A 251 -12.56 -11.58 -18.20
C GLN A 251 -12.37 -12.60 -19.32
N ALA A 252 -11.37 -12.42 -20.19
CA ALA A 252 -11.05 -13.38 -21.23
C ALA A 252 -10.42 -14.68 -20.70
N GLU A 253 -9.75 -14.63 -19.54
CA GLU A 253 -9.11 -15.79 -18.91
C GLU A 253 -9.95 -16.42 -17.79
N ASP A 254 -10.92 -15.68 -17.24
CA ASP A 254 -11.85 -16.15 -16.20
C ASP A 254 -13.26 -15.60 -16.48
N ASP A 255 -14.11 -16.41 -17.08
CA ASP A 255 -15.45 -16.02 -17.49
C ASP A 255 -16.29 -15.54 -16.30
N GLY A 256 -16.88 -14.35 -16.44
CA GLY A 256 -17.65 -13.70 -15.39
C GLY A 256 -16.79 -13.07 -14.28
N ALA A 257 -15.49 -12.91 -14.48
CA ALA A 257 -14.64 -12.14 -13.57
C ALA A 257 -15.16 -10.70 -13.39
N VAL A 258 -15.17 -10.23 -12.14
CA VAL A 258 -15.52 -8.86 -11.78
C VAL A 258 -14.27 -8.17 -11.27
N VAL A 259 -13.98 -6.97 -11.74
CA VAL A 259 -12.78 -6.21 -11.32
C VAL A 259 -13.20 -5.06 -10.41
N LEU A 260 -12.52 -4.93 -9.28
CA LEU A 260 -12.78 -3.95 -8.24
C LEU A 260 -11.59 -3.00 -8.10
N PRO A 261 -11.80 -1.69 -7.94
CA PRO A 261 -10.74 -0.79 -7.51
C PRO A 261 -10.30 -1.16 -6.10
N PHE A 262 -9.08 -0.80 -5.74
CA PHE A 262 -8.55 -1.06 -4.40
C PHE A 262 -7.61 0.07 -3.96
N LEU A 263 -7.80 0.53 -2.72
CA LEU A 263 -6.89 1.44 -2.06
C LEU A 263 -5.91 0.62 -1.21
N ASN A 264 -4.67 0.53 -1.66
CA ASN A 264 -3.61 -0.20 -0.99
C ASN A 264 -3.13 0.56 0.28
N PRO A 265 -3.14 -0.06 1.46
CA PRO A 265 -2.59 0.58 2.65
C PRO A 265 -1.05 0.54 2.74
N ALA A 266 -0.40 -0.28 1.92
CA ALA A 266 1.05 -0.46 1.86
C ALA A 266 1.70 0.49 0.84
N GLY A 267 2.93 0.22 0.43
CA GLY A 267 3.68 0.95 -0.58
C GLY A 267 4.05 0.09 -1.78
N THR A 268 4.32 0.72 -2.91
CA THR A 268 4.89 0.11 -4.12
C THR A 268 5.87 1.08 -4.78
N ASP A 269 6.61 0.62 -5.78
CA ASP A 269 7.48 1.45 -6.63
C ASP A 269 6.76 2.64 -7.28
N GLY A 270 5.43 2.58 -7.44
CA GLY A 270 4.61 3.67 -7.98
C GLY A 270 4.81 5.01 -7.28
N LYS A 271 5.16 5.01 -6.00
CA LYS A 271 5.47 6.21 -5.21
C LYS A 271 6.70 6.96 -5.73
N GLY A 272 7.65 6.25 -6.30
CA GLY A 272 8.91 6.84 -6.77
C GLY A 272 8.78 7.59 -8.11
N PHE A 273 7.75 7.28 -8.91
CA PHE A 273 7.62 7.84 -10.27
C PHE A 273 6.19 8.28 -10.66
N GLY A 274 5.19 8.06 -9.83
CA GLY A 274 3.82 8.52 -10.07
C GLY A 274 3.73 10.04 -10.27
N GLU A 275 4.52 10.79 -9.51
CA GLU A 275 4.68 12.23 -9.64
C GLU A 275 6.16 12.55 -9.93
N LEU A 276 6.46 13.03 -11.12
CA LEU A 276 7.83 13.34 -11.52
C LEU A 276 8.20 14.82 -11.26
N PRO A 277 9.48 15.14 -11.01
CA PRO A 277 9.93 16.52 -10.73
C PRO A 277 9.61 17.54 -11.83
N ASN A 278 9.41 17.08 -13.05
CA ASN A 278 9.01 17.93 -14.19
C ASN A 278 7.50 18.21 -14.25
N GLY A 279 6.73 17.84 -13.23
CA GLY A 279 5.29 18.03 -13.13
C GLY A 279 4.46 17.03 -13.93
N ARG A 280 5.07 15.96 -14.45
CA ARG A 280 4.33 14.88 -15.12
C ARG A 280 3.77 13.92 -14.11
N HIS A 281 2.53 13.54 -14.33
CA HIS A 281 1.82 12.49 -13.60
C HIS A 281 1.80 11.21 -14.42
N ILE A 282 1.96 10.06 -13.76
CA ILE A 282 1.81 8.71 -14.34
C ILE A 282 0.77 7.97 -13.53
N ASP A 283 -0.31 7.56 -14.17
CA ASP A 283 -1.35 6.75 -13.55
C ASP A 283 -0.81 5.36 -13.19
N CYS A 284 -0.64 5.09 -11.90
CA CYS A 284 -0.06 3.84 -11.41
C CYS A 284 -1.15 2.89 -10.93
N TYR A 285 -1.17 1.68 -11.48
CA TYR A 285 -2.09 0.61 -11.11
C TYR A 285 -1.31 -0.59 -10.58
N GLY A 286 -1.83 -1.24 -9.54
CA GLY A 286 -1.27 -2.50 -9.03
C GLY A 286 -2.10 -3.69 -9.54
N CYS A 287 -1.45 -4.61 -10.26
CA CYS A 287 -2.09 -5.80 -10.78
C CYS A 287 -1.07 -6.93 -11.03
N THR A 288 -1.03 -7.88 -10.10
CA THR A 288 -0.33 -9.16 -10.27
C THR A 288 -1.38 -10.26 -10.41
N PRO A 289 -1.82 -10.60 -11.63
CA PRO A 289 -3.00 -11.44 -11.82
C PRO A 289 -2.79 -12.87 -11.33
N LEU A 290 -3.58 -13.29 -10.34
CA LEU A 290 -3.53 -14.63 -9.76
C LEU A 290 -4.95 -15.20 -9.60
N ARG A 291 -5.23 -16.32 -10.28
CA ARG A 291 -6.44 -17.09 -10.02
C ARG A 291 -6.17 -18.10 -8.91
N LEU A 292 -6.50 -17.72 -7.69
CA LEU A 292 -6.22 -18.51 -6.51
C LEU A 292 -7.25 -19.64 -6.32
N PRO A 293 -6.82 -20.84 -5.86
CA PRO A 293 -7.74 -21.88 -5.42
C PRO A 293 -8.59 -21.42 -4.23
N GLU A 294 -9.80 -21.95 -4.12
CA GLU A 294 -10.65 -21.69 -2.95
C GLU A 294 -9.95 -22.15 -1.66
N GLY A 295 -10.03 -21.32 -0.62
CA GLY A 295 -9.40 -21.58 0.68
C GLY A 295 -7.87 -21.41 0.71
N PHE A 296 -7.26 -20.88 -0.35
CA PHE A 296 -5.83 -20.58 -0.33
C PHE A 296 -5.56 -19.25 0.39
N GLU A 297 -4.90 -19.33 1.56
CA GLU A 297 -4.62 -18.21 2.46
C GLU A 297 -3.47 -17.32 1.94
N PHE A 298 -3.67 -16.72 0.75
CA PHE A 298 -2.63 -15.99 0.03
C PHE A 298 -2.03 -14.81 0.83
N LEU A 299 -2.89 -13.95 1.41
CA LEU A 299 -2.43 -12.74 2.10
C LEU A 299 -1.62 -13.03 3.37
N SER A 300 -1.83 -14.19 4.00
CA SER A 300 -1.05 -14.60 5.17
C SER A 300 0.35 -15.08 4.82
N LEU A 301 0.64 -15.28 3.53
CA LEU A 301 1.94 -15.76 3.04
C LEU A 301 2.90 -14.61 2.69
N PHE A 302 2.41 -13.37 2.56
CA PHE A 302 3.29 -12.21 2.33
C PHE A 302 4.30 -12.08 3.47
N HIS A 303 5.60 -12.09 3.14
CA HIS A 303 6.71 -12.09 4.08
C HIS A 303 6.62 -13.23 5.14
N GLY A 304 5.86 -14.28 4.82
CA GLY A 304 5.64 -15.42 5.70
C GLY A 304 6.74 -16.47 5.62
N VAL A 305 6.78 -17.37 6.61
CA VAL A 305 7.81 -18.43 6.69
C VAL A 305 7.69 -19.47 5.56
N ASP A 306 6.48 -19.68 5.05
CA ASP A 306 6.18 -20.69 4.02
C ASP A 306 5.57 -20.04 2.78
N GLU A 307 6.21 -18.98 2.32
CA GLU A 307 5.80 -18.19 1.19
C GLU A 307 5.77 -19.00 -0.10
N ARG A 308 4.60 -19.07 -0.74
CA ARG A 308 4.38 -19.87 -1.93
C ARG A 308 3.20 -19.38 -2.76
N VAL A 309 3.19 -19.75 -4.05
CA VAL A 309 2.09 -19.46 -4.97
C VAL A 309 1.78 -20.69 -5.82
N PRO A 310 0.51 -20.99 -6.13
CA PRO A 310 0.14 -22.10 -7.01
C PRO A 310 0.66 -21.90 -8.42
N LEU A 311 1.23 -22.94 -9.04
CA LEU A 311 1.76 -22.88 -10.41
C LEU A 311 0.70 -22.49 -11.45
N ASP A 312 -0.53 -22.98 -11.28
CA ASP A 312 -1.65 -22.66 -12.19
C ASP A 312 -2.03 -21.16 -12.08
N ALA A 313 -1.90 -20.58 -10.88
CA ALA A 313 -2.13 -19.15 -10.68
C ALA A 313 -1.06 -18.31 -11.41
N LEU A 314 0.21 -18.70 -11.37
CA LEU A 314 1.29 -18.07 -12.14
C LEU A 314 1.08 -18.19 -13.65
N GLN A 315 0.64 -19.36 -14.13
CA GLN A 315 0.36 -19.54 -15.56
C GLN A 315 -0.83 -18.68 -16.02
N PHE A 316 -1.83 -18.53 -15.17
CA PHE A 316 -2.95 -17.61 -15.39
C PHE A 316 -2.44 -16.16 -15.47
N GLY A 317 -1.61 -15.73 -14.53
CA GLY A 317 -1.01 -14.40 -14.51
C GLY A 317 -0.26 -14.07 -15.79
N ALA A 318 0.61 -14.97 -16.23
CA ALA A 318 1.37 -14.78 -17.46
C ALA A 318 0.47 -14.61 -18.71
N ARG A 319 -0.68 -15.33 -18.79
CA ARG A 319 -1.65 -15.18 -19.89
C ARG A 319 -2.38 -13.84 -19.81
N VAL A 320 -2.80 -13.42 -18.61
CA VAL A 320 -3.45 -12.11 -18.43
C VAL A 320 -2.51 -10.98 -18.81
N VAL A 321 -1.25 -11.01 -18.37
CA VAL A 321 -0.24 -10.00 -18.73
C VAL A 321 0.00 -10.01 -20.25
N ASP A 322 0.11 -11.18 -20.89
CA ASP A 322 0.26 -11.28 -22.36
C ASP A 322 -0.91 -10.61 -23.09
N ARG A 323 -2.15 -10.78 -22.62
CA ARG A 323 -3.33 -10.09 -23.20
C ARG A 323 -3.27 -8.59 -22.98
N VAL A 324 -2.95 -8.13 -21.76
CA VAL A 324 -2.81 -6.70 -21.47
C VAL A 324 -1.81 -6.06 -22.41
N LEU A 325 -0.64 -6.69 -22.65
CA LEU A 325 0.37 -6.21 -23.58
C LEU A 325 -0.10 -6.25 -25.06
N GLY A 326 -1.08 -7.08 -25.39
CA GLY A 326 -1.66 -7.15 -26.74
C GLY A 326 -2.75 -6.13 -27.00
N GLU A 327 -3.38 -5.62 -25.96
CA GLU A 327 -4.51 -4.70 -26.03
C GLU A 327 -4.15 -3.25 -25.67
N SER A 328 -2.94 -3.06 -25.10
CA SER A 328 -2.43 -1.74 -24.72
C SER A 328 -2.05 -0.85 -25.90
#